data_4661005356ba13a7088503854cd76d0b
#
_entry.id   4661005356ba13a7088503854cd76d0b
#
_cell.length_a   1.000
_cell.length_b   1.000
_cell.length_c   1.000
_cell.angle_alpha   90.00
_cell.angle_beta   90.00
_cell.angle_gamma   90.00
#
_symmetry.space_group_name_H-M   'P 1'
#
loop_
_entity.id
_entity.type
_entity.pdbx_description
1 polymer ?
#
loop_
_entity_poly.entity_id
_entity_poly.type
_entity_poly.pdbx_seq_one_letter_code
_entity_poly.pdbx_strand_id
1 'polypeptide(L)'
;MISSPIWLPATLVAGALQAWRTAVQRRVSHSLSINAAGLVRYLYGLPFALLLLGGYVLLTRAPLPHPHLSFLLFCLGGGLAQIIATNLLIMAFAHRNFVVGTAYSKTEAVQGAILSFLLMGERLSPIAWIGIGCGVAGVMLLSTGGKRMGVGDFVRALGQPAALTGIASGFFFALTAVGIRRATQEVGGDDAILAALVVLVVTITLQTIMQGGYLFLREADQLGKLFSSWRISGQVGLLSALGSACWFTGFATAPVALVRVVGQVEIGFTLAFGHFYLGERMARTEIIGLMLVGGGVVLALASAL
;
A
#
# COMPACT_ATOMS: atom_id res chain seq x y z
N MET A 1 7.69 18.98 3.78
CA MET A 1 6.57 19.86 4.18
C MET A 1 5.29 19.37 3.50
N ILE A 2 4.13 19.67 4.07
CA ILE A 2 2.82 19.42 3.45
C ILE A 2 2.60 20.53 2.42
N SER A 3 2.39 20.14 1.15
CA SER A 3 2.21 21.11 0.05
C SER A 3 0.73 21.39 -0.27
N SER A 4 -0.19 20.51 0.16
CA SER A 4 -1.62 20.64 -0.11
C SER A 4 -2.45 19.85 0.91
N PRO A 5 -3.63 20.33 1.34
CA PRO A 5 -4.51 19.60 2.26
C PRO A 5 -5.11 18.31 1.66
N ILE A 6 -5.01 18.11 0.34
CA ILE A 6 -5.59 16.96 -0.38
C ILE A 6 -5.00 15.60 0.05
N TRP A 7 -3.81 15.61 0.68
CA TRP A 7 -3.15 14.38 1.11
C TRP A 7 -4.00 13.56 2.08
N LEU A 8 -4.69 14.24 3.01
CA LEU A 8 -5.48 13.56 4.03
C LEU A 8 -6.70 12.83 3.44
N PRO A 9 -7.62 13.50 2.71
CA PRO A 9 -8.73 12.79 2.08
C PRO A 9 -8.25 11.74 1.08
N ALA A 10 -7.19 12.01 0.30
CA ALA A 10 -6.63 11.03 -0.61
C ALA A 10 -6.15 9.78 0.14
N THR A 11 -5.44 9.91 1.26
CA THR A 11 -4.97 8.79 2.07
C THR A 11 -6.12 7.98 2.68
N LEU A 12 -7.17 8.64 3.17
CA LEU A 12 -8.36 7.96 3.73
C LEU A 12 -9.08 7.14 2.66
N VAL A 13 -9.31 7.72 1.48
CA VAL A 13 -9.93 7.03 0.33
C VAL A 13 -9.04 5.87 -0.13
N ALA A 14 -7.72 6.09 -0.20
CA ALA A 14 -6.76 5.03 -0.53
C ALA A 14 -6.86 3.85 0.41
N GLY A 15 -6.95 4.09 1.72
CA GLY A 15 -7.13 3.05 2.74
C GLY A 15 -8.43 2.25 2.55
N ALA A 16 -9.54 2.92 2.28
CA ALA A 16 -10.83 2.26 2.03
C ALA A 16 -10.79 1.39 0.76
N LEU A 17 -10.27 1.94 -0.35
CA LEU A 17 -10.12 1.21 -1.62
C LEU A 17 -9.16 0.03 -1.48
N GLN A 18 -8.09 0.18 -0.71
CA GLN A 18 -7.13 -0.89 -0.44
C GLN A 18 -7.74 -2.01 0.40
N ALA A 19 -8.52 -1.70 1.42
CA ALA A 19 -9.23 -2.70 2.21
C ALA A 19 -10.17 -3.53 1.32
N TRP A 20 -10.96 -2.86 0.47
CA TRP A 20 -11.86 -3.53 -0.48
C TRP A 20 -11.08 -4.37 -1.49
N ARG A 21 -10.06 -3.79 -2.13
CA ARG A 21 -9.19 -4.51 -3.06
C ARG A 21 -8.62 -5.78 -2.44
N THR A 22 -8.10 -5.71 -1.21
CA THR A 22 -7.49 -6.86 -0.53
C THR A 22 -8.50 -7.97 -0.32
N ALA A 23 -9.75 -7.65 0.03
CA ALA A 23 -10.83 -8.62 0.16
C ALA A 23 -11.17 -9.31 -1.17
N VAL A 24 -11.23 -8.55 -2.28
CA VAL A 24 -11.50 -9.11 -3.62
C VAL A 24 -10.30 -9.91 -4.13
N GLN A 25 -9.08 -9.40 -3.96
CA GLN A 25 -7.84 -10.06 -4.41
C GLN A 25 -7.63 -11.42 -3.73
N ARG A 26 -8.02 -11.56 -2.46
CA ARG A 26 -7.97 -12.84 -1.75
C ARG A 26 -8.73 -13.95 -2.48
N ARG A 27 -9.86 -13.63 -3.12
CA ARG A 27 -10.64 -14.63 -3.90
C ARG A 27 -9.87 -15.08 -5.13
N VAL A 28 -9.15 -14.19 -5.79
CA VAL A 28 -8.36 -14.49 -6.99
C VAL A 28 -7.11 -15.29 -6.64
N SER A 29 -6.47 -14.99 -5.51
CA SER A 29 -5.22 -15.66 -5.09
C SER A 29 -5.37 -17.15 -4.77
N HIS A 30 -6.59 -17.64 -4.59
CA HIS A 30 -6.83 -19.10 -4.42
C HIS A 30 -6.70 -19.91 -5.71
N SER A 31 -6.86 -19.26 -6.87
CA SER A 31 -6.86 -19.94 -8.19
C SER A 31 -5.61 -19.66 -9.03
N LEU A 32 -4.81 -18.65 -8.64
CA LEU A 32 -3.63 -18.19 -9.36
C LEU A 32 -2.35 -18.42 -8.55
N SER A 33 -1.22 -18.53 -9.25
CA SER A 33 0.09 -18.45 -8.60
C SER A 33 0.30 -17.08 -7.94
N ILE A 34 1.29 -16.99 -7.04
CA ILE A 34 1.63 -15.73 -6.34
C ILE A 34 1.94 -14.62 -7.35
N ASN A 35 2.73 -14.93 -8.38
CA ASN A 35 3.11 -13.96 -9.41
C ASN A 35 1.92 -13.57 -10.30
N ALA A 36 1.06 -14.52 -10.67
CA ALA A 36 -0.15 -14.23 -11.44
C ALA A 36 -1.13 -13.38 -10.63
N ALA A 37 -1.36 -13.69 -9.35
CA ALA A 37 -2.20 -12.90 -8.46
C ALA A 37 -1.66 -11.49 -8.20
N GLY A 38 -0.33 -11.32 -8.19
CA GLY A 38 0.33 -10.00 -8.17
C GLY A 38 0.10 -9.23 -9.45
N LEU A 39 0.30 -9.87 -10.62
CA LEU A 39 0.15 -9.26 -11.94
C LEU A 39 -1.26 -8.73 -12.20
N VAL A 40 -2.30 -9.37 -11.65
CA VAL A 40 -3.70 -8.91 -11.77
C VAL A 40 -3.84 -7.41 -11.48
N ARG A 41 -3.16 -6.90 -10.46
CA ARG A 41 -3.23 -5.49 -10.06
C ARG A 41 -2.74 -4.54 -11.14
N TYR A 42 -1.68 -4.92 -11.83
CA TYR A 42 -0.98 -4.08 -12.79
C TYR A 42 -1.61 -4.21 -14.17
N LEU A 43 -1.76 -5.43 -14.67
CA LEU A 43 -2.30 -5.70 -15.99
C LEU A 43 -3.73 -5.14 -16.15
N TYR A 44 -4.61 -5.46 -15.20
CA TYR A 44 -6.00 -4.97 -15.24
C TYR A 44 -6.13 -3.53 -14.68
N GLY A 45 -5.14 -3.04 -13.94
CA GLY A 45 -5.10 -1.67 -13.45
C GLY A 45 -4.65 -0.66 -14.50
N LEU A 46 -3.79 -1.08 -15.45
CA LEU A 46 -3.22 -0.20 -16.46
C LEU A 46 -4.27 0.55 -17.31
N PRO A 47 -5.32 -0.08 -17.85
CA PRO A 47 -6.36 0.64 -18.59
C PRO A 47 -7.03 1.73 -17.74
N PHE A 48 -7.33 1.46 -16.49
CA PHE A 48 -7.95 2.44 -15.58
C PHE A 48 -6.99 3.58 -15.23
N ALA A 49 -5.70 3.29 -15.03
CA ALA A 49 -4.69 4.32 -14.79
C ALA A 49 -4.56 5.27 -16.02
N LEU A 50 -4.57 4.70 -17.22
CA LEU A 50 -4.58 5.49 -18.47
C LEU A 50 -5.83 6.34 -18.60
N LEU A 51 -7.01 5.80 -18.25
CA LEU A 51 -8.27 6.56 -18.25
C LEU A 51 -8.26 7.70 -17.23
N LEU A 52 -7.69 7.47 -16.03
CA LEU A 52 -7.56 8.52 -15.01
C LEU A 52 -6.64 9.65 -15.48
N LEU A 53 -5.46 9.31 -16.00
CA LEU A 53 -4.51 10.31 -16.53
C LEU A 53 -5.10 11.04 -17.75
N GLY A 54 -5.63 10.29 -18.74
CA GLY A 54 -6.22 10.87 -19.94
C GLY A 54 -7.41 11.78 -19.62
N GLY A 55 -8.31 11.34 -18.73
CA GLY A 55 -9.44 12.15 -18.27
C GLY A 55 -8.98 13.41 -17.55
N TYR A 56 -7.98 13.31 -16.69
CA TYR A 56 -7.43 14.47 -15.98
C TYR A 56 -6.82 15.50 -16.94
N VAL A 57 -5.98 15.04 -17.87
CA VAL A 57 -5.33 15.90 -18.88
C VAL A 57 -6.36 16.57 -19.78
N LEU A 58 -7.40 15.84 -20.22
CA LEU A 58 -8.48 16.40 -21.04
C LEU A 58 -9.27 17.49 -20.31
N LEU A 59 -9.54 17.30 -19.01
CA LEU A 59 -10.31 18.25 -18.20
C LEU A 59 -9.49 19.51 -17.85
N THR A 60 -8.21 19.34 -17.48
CA THR A 60 -7.37 20.44 -17.01
C THR A 60 -6.55 21.10 -18.09
N ARG A 61 -6.42 20.43 -19.26
CA ARG A 61 -5.51 20.81 -20.35
C ARG A 61 -4.06 20.97 -19.90
N ALA A 62 -3.68 20.28 -18.81
CA ALA A 62 -2.33 20.33 -18.30
C ALA A 62 -1.34 19.67 -19.28
N PRO A 63 -0.20 20.30 -19.55
CA PRO A 63 0.82 19.70 -20.41
C PRO A 63 1.43 18.48 -19.73
N LEU A 64 1.64 17.41 -20.49
CA LEU A 64 2.32 16.23 -19.96
C LEU A 64 3.80 16.57 -19.73
N PRO A 65 4.33 16.19 -18.56
CA PRO A 65 5.75 16.41 -18.24
C PRO A 65 6.65 15.52 -19.11
N HIS A 66 7.87 16.00 -19.36
CA HIS A 66 8.88 15.21 -20.06
C HIS A 66 9.59 14.28 -19.08
N PRO A 67 9.60 12.95 -19.31
CA PRO A 67 10.26 12.02 -18.43
C PRO A 67 11.79 12.18 -18.49
N HIS A 68 12.40 12.35 -17.32
CA HIS A 68 13.86 12.32 -17.15
C HIS A 68 14.33 10.91 -16.74
N LEU A 69 15.61 10.61 -16.93
CA LEU A 69 16.16 9.31 -16.57
C LEU A 69 16.01 9.03 -15.07
N SER A 70 16.25 10.03 -14.20
CA SER A 70 16.08 9.90 -12.75
C SER A 70 14.63 9.54 -12.38
N PHE A 71 13.64 10.19 -13.01
CA PHE A 71 12.23 9.86 -12.85
C PHE A 71 11.94 8.38 -13.18
N LEU A 72 12.43 7.91 -14.34
CA LEU A 72 12.24 6.51 -14.75
C LEU A 72 12.89 5.52 -13.78
N LEU A 73 14.09 5.84 -13.26
CA LEU A 73 14.78 5.00 -12.28
C LEU A 73 14.01 4.90 -10.97
N PHE A 74 13.41 6.00 -10.48
CA PHE A 74 12.57 5.96 -9.28
C PHE A 74 11.26 5.21 -9.51
N CYS A 75 10.62 5.34 -10.68
CA CYS A 75 9.45 4.54 -11.06
C CYS A 75 9.79 3.05 -11.15
N LEU A 76 10.93 2.71 -11.76
CA LEU A 76 11.40 1.32 -11.88
C LEU A 76 11.72 0.72 -10.51
N GLY A 77 12.51 1.42 -9.70
CA GLY A 77 12.90 0.96 -8.35
C GLY A 77 11.71 0.85 -7.42
N GLY A 78 10.84 1.87 -7.37
CA GLY A 78 9.60 1.85 -6.59
C GLY A 78 8.62 0.78 -7.08
N GLY A 79 8.50 0.62 -8.41
CA GLY A 79 7.66 -0.42 -9.03
C GLY A 79 8.15 -1.82 -8.72
N LEU A 80 9.44 -2.08 -8.83
CA LEU A 80 10.06 -3.38 -8.47
C LEU A 80 9.89 -3.68 -6.98
N ALA A 81 10.15 -2.70 -6.12
CA ALA A 81 9.92 -2.83 -4.69
C ALA A 81 8.46 -3.20 -4.38
N GLN A 82 7.49 -2.59 -5.09
CA GLN A 82 6.06 -2.90 -4.93
C GLN A 82 5.70 -4.31 -5.41
N ILE A 83 6.32 -4.82 -6.48
CA ILE A 83 6.16 -6.21 -6.92
C ILE A 83 6.62 -7.16 -5.83
N ILE A 84 7.83 -6.96 -5.32
CA ILE A 84 8.41 -7.80 -4.26
C ILE A 84 7.55 -7.74 -3.00
N ALA A 85 7.16 -6.54 -2.56
CA ALA A 85 6.30 -6.34 -1.40
C ALA A 85 4.97 -7.09 -1.52
N THR A 86 4.33 -6.99 -2.70
CA THR A 86 3.04 -7.65 -2.96
C THR A 86 3.18 -9.16 -2.96
N ASN A 87 4.20 -9.70 -3.60
CA ASN A 87 4.44 -11.14 -3.64
C ASN A 87 4.74 -11.69 -2.25
N LEU A 88 5.57 -11.00 -1.45
CA LEU A 88 5.84 -11.36 -0.06
C LEU A 88 4.56 -11.32 0.81
N LEU A 89 3.69 -10.34 0.58
CA LEU A 89 2.40 -10.27 1.30
C LEU A 89 1.49 -11.44 0.92
N ILE A 90 1.40 -11.78 -0.36
CA ILE A 90 0.61 -12.94 -0.83
C ILE A 90 1.21 -14.25 -0.27
N MET A 91 2.55 -14.36 -0.22
CA MET A 91 3.21 -15.51 0.43
C MET A 91 2.87 -15.59 1.91
N ALA A 92 2.84 -14.46 2.61
CA ALA A 92 2.44 -14.42 4.02
C ALA A 92 1.00 -14.93 4.21
N PHE A 93 0.11 -14.71 3.23
CA PHE A 93 -1.26 -15.24 3.24
C PHE A 93 -1.32 -16.77 3.08
N ALA A 94 -0.36 -17.37 2.41
CA ALA A 94 -0.28 -18.82 2.22
C ALA A 94 0.19 -19.55 3.50
N HIS A 95 0.88 -18.87 4.40
CA HIS A 95 1.23 -19.42 5.71
C HIS A 95 0.00 -19.47 6.63
N ARG A 96 -0.13 -20.51 7.44
CA ARG A 96 -1.28 -20.77 8.34
C ARG A 96 -1.67 -19.58 9.27
N ASN A 97 -0.82 -18.57 9.38
CA ASN A 97 -1.01 -17.39 10.19
C ASN A 97 -1.12 -16.11 9.32
N PHE A 98 -2.13 -16.05 8.44
CA PHE A 98 -2.50 -14.86 7.67
C PHE A 98 -2.48 -13.56 8.50
N VAL A 99 -3.05 -13.63 9.70
CA VAL A 99 -3.16 -12.52 10.64
C VAL A 99 -1.79 -12.01 11.06
N VAL A 100 -0.87 -12.92 11.37
CA VAL A 100 0.51 -12.58 11.80
C VAL A 100 1.27 -11.90 10.65
N GLY A 101 1.28 -12.49 9.45
CA GLY A 101 1.97 -11.92 8.29
C GLY A 101 1.47 -10.52 7.93
N THR A 102 0.14 -10.31 7.96
CA THR A 102 -0.47 -9.01 7.70
C THR A 102 -0.11 -7.98 8.77
N ALA A 103 -0.10 -8.38 10.05
CA ALA A 103 0.31 -7.49 11.15
C ALA A 103 1.73 -6.99 11.00
N TYR A 104 2.65 -7.92 10.74
CA TYR A 104 4.05 -7.55 10.59
C TYR A 104 4.32 -6.70 9.34
N SER A 105 3.52 -6.86 8.27
CA SER A 105 3.63 -5.95 7.11
C SER A 105 3.26 -4.50 7.45
N LYS A 106 2.41 -4.28 8.47
CA LYS A 106 2.04 -2.92 8.92
C LYS A 106 3.15 -2.19 9.69
N THR A 107 4.25 -2.86 10.01
CA THR A 107 5.49 -2.20 10.46
C THR A 107 6.06 -1.27 9.36
N GLU A 108 5.52 -1.33 8.15
CA GLU A 108 5.86 -0.42 7.04
C GLU A 108 5.80 1.07 7.44
N ALA A 109 4.93 1.46 8.38
CA ALA A 109 4.83 2.83 8.83
C ALA A 109 6.10 3.28 9.57
N VAL A 110 6.64 2.44 10.48
CA VAL A 110 7.93 2.71 11.16
C VAL A 110 9.08 2.67 10.17
N GLN A 111 9.11 1.63 9.33
CA GLN A 111 10.17 1.46 8.32
C GLN A 111 10.16 2.59 7.30
N GLY A 112 8.97 3.05 6.88
CA GLY A 112 8.80 4.20 5.99
C GLY A 112 9.27 5.50 6.61
N ALA A 113 9.02 5.71 7.90
CA ALA A 113 9.52 6.86 8.64
C ALA A 113 11.05 6.88 8.72
N ILE A 114 11.66 5.71 9.00
CA ILE A 114 13.13 5.58 9.03
C ILE A 114 13.71 5.79 7.64
N LEU A 115 13.16 5.14 6.61
CA LEU A 115 13.66 5.26 5.24
C LEU A 115 13.49 6.69 4.69
N SER A 116 12.37 7.35 4.96
CA SER A 116 12.17 8.73 4.52
C SER A 116 13.12 9.70 5.22
N PHE A 117 13.44 9.46 6.49
CA PHE A 117 14.47 10.23 7.20
C PHE A 117 15.85 10.01 6.58
N LEU A 118 16.26 8.76 6.35
CA LEU A 118 17.59 8.41 5.85
C LEU A 118 17.80 8.82 4.39
N LEU A 119 16.79 8.62 3.53
CA LEU A 119 16.92 8.79 2.08
C LEU A 119 16.44 10.16 1.58
N MET A 120 15.55 10.82 2.31
CA MET A 120 14.94 12.09 1.92
C MET A 120 15.23 13.22 2.91
N GLY A 121 15.80 12.94 4.07
CA GLY A 121 16.02 13.94 5.13
C GLY A 121 14.72 14.44 5.78
N GLU A 122 13.59 13.72 5.61
CA GLU A 122 12.31 14.09 6.21
C GLU A 122 12.37 13.90 7.73
N ARG A 123 12.32 15.01 8.47
CA ARG A 123 12.33 14.98 9.94
C ARG A 123 10.92 14.93 10.47
N LEU A 124 10.69 14.01 11.40
CA LEU A 124 9.44 13.88 12.13
C LEU A 124 9.60 14.46 13.55
N SER A 125 8.51 15.05 14.04
CA SER A 125 8.46 15.48 15.44
C SER A 125 8.44 14.25 16.38
N PRO A 126 8.86 14.39 17.65
CA PRO A 126 8.73 13.33 18.65
C PRO A 126 7.28 12.81 18.80
N ILE A 127 6.31 13.71 18.68
CA ILE A 127 4.87 13.37 18.75
C ILE A 127 4.47 12.46 17.58
N ALA A 128 5.00 12.71 16.37
CA ALA A 128 4.76 11.84 15.22
C ALA A 128 5.31 10.43 15.46
N TRP A 129 6.50 10.29 16.05
CA TRP A 129 7.08 8.99 16.42
C TRP A 129 6.21 8.23 17.44
N ILE A 130 5.68 8.94 18.46
CA ILE A 130 4.73 8.34 19.40
C ILE A 130 3.48 7.88 18.66
N GLY A 131 2.93 8.70 17.76
CA GLY A 131 1.79 8.36 16.93
C GLY A 131 2.02 7.10 16.07
N ILE A 132 3.19 6.99 15.44
CA ILE A 132 3.60 5.79 14.67
C ILE A 132 3.64 4.56 15.58
N GLY A 133 4.27 4.68 16.75
CA GLY A 133 4.36 3.58 17.72
C GLY A 133 2.99 3.11 18.22
N CYS A 134 2.10 4.04 18.57
CA CYS A 134 0.72 3.73 18.95
C CYS A 134 -0.05 3.05 17.83
N GLY A 135 0.07 3.55 16.59
CA GLY A 135 -0.59 2.96 15.44
C GLY A 135 -0.13 1.53 15.18
N VAL A 136 1.17 1.28 15.17
CA VAL A 136 1.72 -0.07 14.98
C VAL A 136 1.33 -1.01 16.13
N ALA A 137 1.38 -0.55 17.38
CA ALA A 137 0.92 -1.34 18.53
C ALA A 137 -0.57 -1.70 18.41
N GLY A 138 -1.41 -0.74 17.98
CA GLY A 138 -2.82 -0.97 17.71
C GLY A 138 -3.06 -2.03 16.64
N VAL A 139 -2.35 -1.93 15.51
CA VAL A 139 -2.43 -2.93 14.42
C VAL A 139 -1.97 -4.31 14.89
N MET A 140 -0.90 -4.39 15.65
CA MET A 140 -0.43 -5.66 16.21
C MET A 140 -1.46 -6.28 17.15
N LEU A 141 -2.07 -5.48 18.02
CA LEU A 141 -3.14 -5.95 18.92
C LEU A 141 -4.36 -6.48 18.13
N LEU A 142 -4.76 -5.76 17.07
CA LEU A 142 -5.84 -6.21 16.17
C LEU A 142 -5.53 -7.56 15.52
N SER A 143 -4.28 -7.73 15.13
CA SER A 143 -3.83 -8.93 14.42
C SER A 143 -3.68 -10.16 15.29
N THR A 144 -3.59 -10.02 16.62
CA THR A 144 -3.51 -11.16 17.54
C THR A 144 -4.86 -11.81 17.82
N GLY A 145 -5.96 -11.27 17.30
CA GLY A 145 -7.31 -11.80 17.51
C GLY A 145 -7.68 -11.89 19.00
N GLY A 146 -7.12 -10.99 19.82
CA GLY A 146 -7.37 -10.94 21.25
C GLY A 146 -6.60 -11.95 22.11
N LYS A 147 -5.74 -12.77 21.55
CA LYS A 147 -4.84 -13.62 22.33
C LYS A 147 -3.80 -12.72 23.02
N ARG A 148 -3.69 -12.84 24.34
CA ARG A 148 -2.63 -12.17 25.11
C ARG A 148 -1.29 -12.77 24.68
N MET A 149 -0.57 -12.09 23.81
CA MET A 149 0.82 -12.44 23.51
C MET A 149 1.72 -11.72 24.49
N GLY A 150 2.51 -12.47 25.24
CA GLY A 150 3.59 -11.93 26.05
C GLY A 150 4.72 -11.41 25.15
N VAL A 151 5.58 -10.55 25.68
CA VAL A 151 6.77 -10.05 24.96
C VAL A 151 7.63 -11.21 24.45
N GLY A 152 7.75 -12.32 25.21
CA GLY A 152 8.46 -13.52 24.78
C GLY A 152 7.82 -14.24 23.59
N ASP A 153 6.49 -14.26 23.51
CA ASP A 153 5.76 -14.85 22.38
C ASP A 153 5.93 -13.99 21.11
N PHE A 154 5.96 -12.68 21.29
CA PHE A 154 6.23 -11.74 20.20
C PHE A 154 7.65 -11.94 19.62
N VAL A 155 8.67 -12.05 20.48
CA VAL A 155 10.06 -12.29 20.05
C VAL A 155 10.19 -13.65 19.35
N ARG A 156 9.54 -14.69 19.88
CA ARG A 156 9.50 -16.01 19.22
C ARG A 156 8.77 -15.97 17.87
N ALA A 157 7.70 -15.18 17.78
CA ALA A 157 6.94 -15.02 16.53
C ALA A 157 7.77 -14.30 15.45
N LEU A 158 8.73 -13.43 15.80
CA LEU A 158 9.64 -12.78 14.83
C LEU A 158 10.46 -13.78 14.01
N GLY A 159 10.81 -14.94 14.57
CA GLY A 159 11.52 -16.00 13.87
C GLY A 159 10.63 -16.86 12.94
N GLN A 160 9.32 -16.67 12.93
CA GLN A 160 8.42 -17.45 12.09
C GLN A 160 8.45 -16.94 10.62
N PRO A 161 8.38 -17.85 9.63
CA PRO A 161 8.39 -17.44 8.21
C PRO A 161 7.32 -16.41 7.85
N ALA A 162 6.12 -16.49 8.44
CA ALA A 162 5.04 -15.53 8.23
C ALA A 162 5.40 -14.11 8.75
N ALA A 163 6.11 -14.02 9.87
CA ALA A 163 6.56 -12.73 10.42
C ALA A 163 7.66 -12.13 9.55
N LEU A 164 8.65 -12.94 9.18
CA LEU A 164 9.76 -12.51 8.32
C LEU A 164 9.28 -12.03 6.95
N THR A 165 8.38 -12.77 6.30
CA THR A 165 7.78 -12.35 5.03
C THR A 165 6.92 -11.10 5.19
N GLY A 166 6.20 -10.95 6.31
CA GLY A 166 5.44 -9.75 6.65
C GLY A 166 6.33 -8.53 6.83
N ILE A 167 7.38 -8.62 7.64
CA ILE A 167 8.36 -7.52 7.86
C ILE A 167 9.05 -7.13 6.56
N ALA A 168 9.51 -8.12 5.78
CA ALA A 168 10.13 -7.86 4.49
C ALA A 168 9.14 -7.19 3.51
N SER A 169 7.88 -7.64 3.47
CA SER A 169 6.84 -6.98 2.70
C SER A 169 6.67 -5.51 3.12
N GLY A 170 6.61 -5.25 4.43
CA GLY A 170 6.54 -3.89 4.98
C GLY A 170 7.72 -3.03 4.55
N PHE A 171 8.95 -3.57 4.59
CA PHE A 171 10.15 -2.87 4.13
C PHE A 171 10.06 -2.47 2.65
N PHE A 172 9.69 -3.39 1.79
CA PHE A 172 9.57 -3.10 0.37
C PHE A 172 8.39 -2.17 0.05
N PHE A 173 7.29 -2.21 0.80
CA PHE A 173 6.23 -1.19 0.67
C PHE A 173 6.70 0.19 1.14
N ALA A 174 7.49 0.26 2.20
CA ALA A 174 8.09 1.52 2.65
C ALA A 174 9.07 2.08 1.59
N LEU A 175 9.91 1.22 1.01
CA LEU A 175 10.81 1.60 -0.08
C LEU A 175 10.02 2.05 -1.33
N THR A 176 8.91 1.38 -1.65
CA THR A 176 7.98 1.82 -2.71
C THR A 176 7.50 3.24 -2.44
N ALA A 177 7.03 3.54 -1.24
CA ALA A 177 6.49 4.86 -0.91
C ALA A 177 7.54 5.97 -1.08
N VAL A 178 8.78 5.74 -0.62
CA VAL A 178 9.90 6.67 -0.81
C VAL A 178 10.24 6.82 -2.30
N GLY A 179 10.29 5.72 -3.05
CA GLY A 179 10.56 5.75 -4.49
C GLY A 179 9.49 6.53 -5.27
N ILE A 180 8.21 6.29 -4.98
CA ILE A 180 7.09 7.00 -5.59
C ILE A 180 7.11 8.50 -5.23
N ARG A 181 7.37 8.84 -3.97
CA ARG A 181 7.51 10.25 -3.57
C ARG A 181 8.66 10.93 -4.32
N ARG A 182 9.81 10.29 -4.45
CA ARG A 182 10.91 10.81 -5.28
C ARG A 182 10.50 10.95 -6.72
N ALA A 183 9.86 9.95 -7.30
CA ALA A 183 9.37 10.02 -8.68
C ALA A 183 8.41 11.19 -8.89
N THR A 184 7.47 11.45 -7.96
CA THR A 184 6.56 12.61 -8.07
C THR A 184 7.29 13.95 -7.98
N GLN A 185 8.37 14.04 -7.20
CA GLN A 185 9.22 15.24 -7.12
C GLN A 185 10.02 15.48 -8.41
N GLU A 186 10.48 14.41 -9.07
CA GLU A 186 11.21 14.48 -10.34
C GLU A 186 10.32 14.87 -11.53
N VAL A 187 9.00 14.67 -11.43
CA VAL A 187 8.05 15.14 -12.46
C VAL A 187 8.09 16.66 -12.59
N GLY A 188 8.28 17.36 -11.47
CA GLY A 188 8.25 18.82 -11.42
C GLY A 188 6.85 19.41 -11.60
N GLY A 189 6.79 20.76 -11.53
CA GLY A 189 5.52 21.48 -11.61
C GLY A 189 4.74 21.50 -10.31
N ASP A 190 3.69 22.33 -10.27
CA ASP A 190 2.87 22.56 -9.06
C ASP A 190 1.66 21.62 -8.97
N ASP A 191 1.38 20.85 -10.04
CA ASP A 191 0.23 19.95 -10.10
C ASP A 191 0.58 18.56 -9.55
N ALA A 192 0.40 18.40 -8.25
CA ALA A 192 0.69 17.15 -7.56
C ALA A 192 -0.21 15.97 -8.00
N ILE A 193 -1.43 16.25 -8.49
CA ILE A 193 -2.34 15.20 -8.97
C ILE A 193 -1.85 14.69 -10.32
N LEU A 194 -1.49 15.60 -11.23
CA LEU A 194 -0.89 15.23 -12.52
C LEU A 194 0.38 14.41 -12.30
N ALA A 195 1.28 14.88 -11.42
CA ALA A 195 2.51 14.18 -11.09
C ALA A 195 2.22 12.75 -10.56
N ALA A 196 1.26 12.60 -9.64
CA ALA A 196 0.86 11.31 -9.11
C ALA A 196 0.30 10.37 -10.21
N LEU A 197 -0.53 10.88 -11.11
CA LEU A 197 -1.12 10.09 -12.20
C LEU A 197 -0.09 9.68 -13.25
N VAL A 198 0.85 10.56 -13.59
CA VAL A 198 1.96 10.24 -14.51
C VAL A 198 2.86 9.15 -13.90
N VAL A 199 3.27 9.33 -12.64
CA VAL A 199 4.04 8.30 -11.91
C VAL A 199 3.28 6.98 -11.84
N LEU A 200 1.97 7.01 -11.61
CA LEU A 200 1.12 5.82 -11.57
C LEU A 200 1.15 5.06 -12.91
N VAL A 201 0.89 5.76 -14.03
CA VAL A 201 0.84 5.13 -15.36
C VAL A 201 2.20 4.53 -15.70
N VAL A 202 3.30 5.27 -15.51
CA VAL A 202 4.65 4.77 -15.81
C VAL A 202 4.99 3.58 -14.92
N THR A 203 4.76 3.67 -13.62
CA THR A 203 5.07 2.59 -12.67
C THR A 203 4.26 1.32 -12.98
N ILE A 204 2.95 1.43 -13.19
CA ILE A 204 2.08 0.29 -13.53
C ILE A 204 2.48 -0.34 -14.87
N THR A 205 2.88 0.47 -15.86
CA THR A 205 3.37 -0.04 -17.15
C THR A 205 4.63 -0.86 -16.97
N LEU A 206 5.62 -0.31 -16.24
CA LEU A 206 6.86 -1.03 -15.93
C LEU A 206 6.59 -2.32 -15.15
N GLN A 207 5.71 -2.29 -14.16
CA GLN A 207 5.31 -3.48 -13.39
C GLN A 207 4.62 -4.53 -14.27
N THR A 208 3.75 -4.10 -15.18
CA THR A 208 3.08 -5.02 -16.13
C THR A 208 4.09 -5.68 -17.04
N ILE A 209 5.07 -4.93 -17.54
CA ILE A 209 6.15 -5.47 -18.38
C ILE A 209 7.02 -6.44 -17.60
N MET A 210 7.50 -6.04 -16.41
CA MET A 210 8.41 -6.86 -15.60
C MET A 210 7.75 -8.16 -15.13
N GLN A 211 6.60 -8.04 -14.46
CA GLN A 211 5.94 -9.22 -13.87
C GLN A 211 5.19 -10.03 -14.93
N GLY A 212 4.63 -9.38 -15.96
CA GLY A 212 4.02 -10.04 -17.11
C GLY A 212 5.06 -10.80 -17.94
N GLY A 213 6.22 -10.19 -18.19
CA GLY A 213 7.35 -10.86 -18.85
C GLY A 213 7.86 -12.05 -18.05
N TYR A 214 8.01 -11.93 -16.74
CA TYR A 214 8.36 -13.05 -15.86
C TYR A 214 7.34 -14.20 -15.97
N LEU A 215 6.04 -13.87 -15.87
CA LEU A 215 4.96 -14.85 -15.95
C LEU A 215 4.96 -15.56 -17.31
N PHE A 216 5.12 -14.82 -18.39
CA PHE A 216 5.19 -15.38 -19.74
C PHE A 216 6.35 -16.36 -19.92
N LEU A 217 7.52 -16.05 -19.34
CA LEU A 217 8.73 -16.89 -19.48
C LEU A 217 8.79 -18.07 -18.52
N ARG A 218 8.15 -17.97 -17.33
CA ARG A 218 8.33 -18.94 -16.25
C ARG A 218 7.05 -19.65 -15.82
N GLU A 219 5.89 -19.07 -16.03
CA GLU A 219 4.61 -19.54 -15.55
C GLU A 219 3.52 -19.35 -16.63
N ALA A 220 3.83 -19.67 -17.90
CA ALA A 220 2.93 -19.43 -19.03
C ALA A 220 1.57 -20.17 -18.90
N ASP A 221 1.53 -21.28 -18.15
CA ASP A 221 0.29 -22.02 -17.81
C ASP A 221 -0.71 -21.17 -17.00
N GLN A 222 -0.24 -20.14 -16.27
CA GLN A 222 -1.07 -19.24 -15.47
C GLN A 222 -1.80 -18.19 -16.32
N LEU A 223 -1.34 -17.92 -17.55
CA LEU A 223 -1.92 -16.88 -18.43
C LEU A 223 -3.39 -17.19 -18.75
N GLY A 224 -3.70 -18.44 -19.08
CA GLY A 224 -5.08 -18.87 -19.35
C GLY A 224 -6.01 -18.60 -18.17
N LYS A 225 -5.57 -18.94 -16.95
CA LYS A 225 -6.32 -18.71 -15.70
C LYS A 225 -6.48 -17.22 -15.41
N LEU A 226 -5.41 -16.42 -15.64
CA LEU A 226 -5.41 -14.97 -15.46
C LEU A 226 -6.49 -14.30 -16.32
N PHE A 227 -6.56 -14.66 -17.61
CA PHE A 227 -7.56 -14.11 -18.53
C PHE A 227 -8.97 -14.66 -18.28
N SER A 228 -9.12 -15.92 -17.88
CA SER A 228 -10.44 -16.48 -17.56
C SER A 228 -11.09 -15.85 -16.31
N SER A 229 -10.27 -15.32 -15.39
CA SER A 229 -10.73 -14.63 -14.18
C SER A 229 -11.04 -13.13 -14.37
N TRP A 230 -11.12 -12.63 -15.61
CA TRP A 230 -11.16 -11.22 -15.97
C TRP A 230 -12.18 -10.37 -15.20
N ARG A 231 -13.36 -10.92 -14.86
CA ARG A 231 -14.42 -10.18 -14.14
C ARG A 231 -13.97 -9.78 -12.73
N ILE A 232 -13.39 -10.71 -11.99
CA ILE A 232 -12.88 -10.43 -10.63
C ILE A 232 -11.55 -9.68 -10.71
N SER A 233 -10.69 -10.08 -11.65
CA SER A 233 -9.40 -9.44 -11.89
C SER A 233 -9.55 -7.98 -12.32
N GLY A 234 -10.56 -7.66 -13.13
CA GLY A 234 -10.89 -6.28 -13.50
C GLY A 234 -11.31 -5.42 -12.31
N GLN A 235 -12.08 -5.98 -11.35
CA GLN A 235 -12.41 -5.27 -10.11
C GLN A 235 -11.14 -4.99 -9.28
N VAL A 236 -10.25 -5.97 -9.15
CA VAL A 236 -8.96 -5.79 -8.46
C VAL A 236 -8.13 -4.72 -9.16
N GLY A 237 -8.08 -4.72 -10.50
CA GLY A 237 -7.37 -3.71 -11.29
C GLY A 237 -7.93 -2.30 -11.09
N LEU A 238 -9.25 -2.14 -11.17
CA LEU A 238 -9.92 -0.86 -10.93
C LEU A 238 -9.61 -0.31 -9.53
N LEU A 239 -9.84 -1.13 -8.49
CA LEU A 239 -9.58 -0.74 -7.11
C LEU A 239 -8.10 -0.46 -6.87
N SER A 240 -7.20 -1.19 -7.55
CA SER A 240 -5.76 -0.94 -7.48
C SER A 240 -5.37 0.39 -8.13
N ALA A 241 -5.91 0.70 -9.30
CA ALA A 241 -5.60 1.96 -9.99
C ALA A 241 -6.10 3.17 -9.19
N LEU A 242 -7.37 3.15 -8.76
CA LEU A 242 -7.95 4.21 -7.93
C LEU A 242 -7.23 4.37 -6.59
N GLY A 243 -7.00 3.26 -5.89
CA GLY A 243 -6.28 3.27 -4.61
C GLY A 243 -4.85 3.78 -4.76
N SER A 244 -4.13 3.35 -5.82
CA SER A 244 -2.77 3.83 -6.07
C SER A 244 -2.73 5.29 -6.51
N ALA A 245 -3.71 5.77 -7.28
CA ALA A 245 -3.82 7.19 -7.60
C ALA A 245 -3.94 8.04 -6.32
N CYS A 246 -4.79 7.61 -5.39
CA CYS A 246 -4.97 8.28 -4.10
C CYS A 246 -3.70 8.19 -3.22
N TRP A 247 -3.05 7.01 -3.12
CA TRP A 247 -1.79 6.85 -2.39
C TRP A 247 -0.68 7.75 -2.95
N PHE A 248 -0.51 7.77 -4.29
CA PHE A 248 0.53 8.54 -4.95
C PHE A 248 0.30 10.04 -4.80
N THR A 249 -0.97 10.49 -4.84
CA THR A 249 -1.34 11.88 -4.51
C THR A 249 -0.99 12.22 -3.06
N GLY A 250 -1.25 11.32 -2.12
CA GLY A 250 -0.82 11.47 -0.73
C GLY A 250 0.70 11.64 -0.62
N PHE A 251 1.48 10.75 -1.26
CA PHE A 251 2.94 10.84 -1.26
C PHE A 251 3.48 12.05 -2.01
N ALA A 252 2.81 12.53 -3.04
CA ALA A 252 3.20 13.75 -3.74
C ALA A 252 3.08 15.00 -2.85
N THR A 253 2.10 15.02 -1.93
CA THR A 253 1.68 16.23 -1.22
C THR A 253 2.04 16.27 0.26
N ALA A 254 2.44 15.13 0.86
CA ALA A 254 2.81 15.06 2.28
C ALA A 254 3.97 14.08 2.55
N PRO A 255 4.68 14.22 3.68
CA PRO A 255 5.73 13.29 4.09
C PRO A 255 5.25 11.85 4.13
N VAL A 256 6.10 10.91 3.65
CA VAL A 256 5.77 9.48 3.55
C VAL A 256 5.28 8.93 4.87
N ALA A 257 5.93 9.28 5.97
CA ALA A 257 5.58 8.79 7.29
C ALA A 257 4.16 9.19 7.71
N LEU A 258 3.75 10.45 7.49
CA LEU A 258 2.39 10.93 7.83
C LEU A 258 1.33 10.18 7.01
N VAL A 259 1.56 10.05 5.70
CA VAL A 259 0.66 9.30 4.80
C VAL A 259 0.53 7.85 5.26
N ARG A 260 1.64 7.21 5.66
CA ARG A 260 1.63 5.81 6.12
C ARG A 260 0.94 5.63 7.47
N VAL A 261 1.10 6.57 8.40
CA VAL A 261 0.40 6.51 9.71
C VAL A 261 -1.10 6.69 9.52
N VAL A 262 -1.51 7.70 8.78
CA VAL A 262 -2.94 7.91 8.48
C VAL A 262 -3.51 6.73 7.71
N GLY A 263 -2.73 6.16 6.80
CA GLY A 263 -3.12 4.98 6.04
C GLY A 263 -3.43 3.73 6.86
N GLN A 264 -2.97 3.66 8.12
CA GLN A 264 -3.33 2.55 9.02
C GLN A 264 -4.83 2.46 9.32
N VAL A 265 -5.61 3.52 9.06
CA VAL A 265 -7.08 3.48 9.13
C VAL A 265 -7.69 2.43 8.18
N GLU A 266 -6.94 1.96 7.17
CA GLU A 266 -7.31 0.83 6.31
C GLU A 266 -7.81 -0.36 7.13
N ILE A 267 -7.20 -0.61 8.29
CA ILE A 267 -7.57 -1.74 9.13
C ILE A 267 -8.97 -1.53 9.76
N GLY A 268 -9.31 -0.28 10.06
CA GLY A 268 -10.66 0.09 10.50
C GLY A 268 -11.71 -0.20 9.42
N PHE A 269 -11.41 0.12 8.16
CA PHE A 269 -12.27 -0.22 7.03
C PHE A 269 -12.37 -1.74 6.84
N THR A 270 -11.27 -2.48 7.00
CA THR A 270 -11.27 -3.94 6.90
C THR A 270 -12.18 -4.57 7.97
N LEU A 271 -12.11 -4.10 9.22
CA LEU A 271 -12.97 -4.58 10.31
C LEU A 271 -14.42 -4.14 10.12
N ALA A 272 -14.66 -2.92 9.66
CA ALA A 272 -16.01 -2.45 9.34
C ALA A 272 -16.65 -3.32 8.25
N PHE A 273 -15.92 -3.66 7.20
CA PHE A 273 -16.39 -4.61 6.19
C PHE A 273 -16.70 -6.00 6.79
N GLY A 274 -15.84 -6.52 7.66
CA GLY A 274 -16.08 -7.77 8.38
C GLY A 274 -17.35 -7.72 9.20
N HIS A 275 -17.54 -6.65 9.96
CA HIS A 275 -18.71 -6.50 10.84
C HIS A 275 -20.01 -6.29 10.06
N PHE A 276 -20.07 -5.29 9.14
CA PHE A 276 -21.30 -4.89 8.47
C PHE A 276 -21.67 -5.82 7.31
N TYR A 277 -20.70 -6.40 6.61
CA TYR A 277 -20.94 -7.22 5.42
C TYR A 277 -20.91 -8.72 5.70
N LEU A 278 -20.06 -9.16 6.66
CA LEU A 278 -19.95 -10.58 7.02
C LEU A 278 -20.67 -10.93 8.33
N GLY A 279 -21.22 -9.94 9.06
CA GLY A 279 -21.91 -10.15 10.33
C GLY A 279 -21.00 -10.58 11.48
N GLU A 280 -19.69 -10.38 11.37
CA GLU A 280 -18.70 -10.74 12.37
C GLU A 280 -18.85 -9.83 13.61
N ARG A 281 -18.81 -10.43 14.81
CA ARG A 281 -18.83 -9.65 16.06
C ARG A 281 -17.43 -9.16 16.40
N MET A 282 -17.31 -7.86 16.63
CA MET A 282 -16.04 -7.27 17.06
C MET A 282 -15.69 -7.68 18.50
N ALA A 283 -14.48 -8.18 18.68
CA ALA A 283 -13.95 -8.47 20.02
C ALA A 283 -13.53 -7.17 20.74
N ARG A 284 -13.53 -7.18 22.08
CA ARG A 284 -13.07 -6.01 22.88
C ARG A 284 -11.63 -5.59 22.56
N THR A 285 -10.79 -6.55 22.26
CA THR A 285 -9.38 -6.31 21.84
C THR A 285 -9.28 -5.61 20.49
N GLU A 286 -10.22 -5.87 19.58
CA GLU A 286 -10.29 -5.17 18.29
C GLU A 286 -10.69 -3.70 18.47
N ILE A 287 -11.61 -3.42 19.40
CA ILE A 287 -11.98 -2.05 19.74
C ILE A 287 -10.80 -1.28 20.34
N ILE A 288 -10.05 -1.91 21.26
CA ILE A 288 -8.85 -1.29 21.87
C ILE A 288 -7.78 -1.04 20.79
N GLY A 289 -7.54 -2.00 19.90
CA GLY A 289 -6.61 -1.85 18.79
C GLY A 289 -7.00 -0.71 17.84
N LEU A 290 -8.30 -0.58 17.51
CA LEU A 290 -8.82 0.54 16.72
C LEU A 290 -8.62 1.89 17.41
N MET A 291 -8.85 1.97 18.72
CA MET A 291 -8.62 3.19 19.50
C MET A 291 -7.13 3.58 19.49
N LEU A 292 -6.22 2.60 19.59
CA LEU A 292 -4.78 2.86 19.50
C LEU A 292 -4.38 3.35 18.09
N VAL A 293 -4.90 2.74 17.02
CA VAL A 293 -4.68 3.21 15.65
C VAL A 293 -5.22 4.63 15.47
N GLY A 294 -6.45 4.88 15.88
CA GLY A 294 -7.06 6.22 15.80
C GLY A 294 -6.31 7.26 16.60
N GLY A 295 -5.91 6.94 17.83
CA GLY A 295 -5.07 7.80 18.68
C GLY A 295 -3.71 8.08 18.04
N GLY A 296 -3.07 7.08 17.44
CA GLY A 296 -1.83 7.24 16.69
C GLY A 296 -1.96 8.18 15.51
N VAL A 297 -3.06 8.07 14.75
CA VAL A 297 -3.38 8.99 13.64
C VAL A 297 -3.58 10.41 14.14
N VAL A 298 -4.36 10.60 15.21
CA VAL A 298 -4.60 11.94 15.81
C VAL A 298 -3.30 12.57 16.27
N LEU A 299 -2.42 11.82 16.95
CA LEU A 299 -1.10 12.32 17.37
C LEU A 299 -0.22 12.71 16.18
N ALA A 300 -0.23 11.90 15.11
CA ALA A 300 0.52 12.21 13.90
C ALA A 300 -0.02 13.48 13.20
N LEU A 301 -1.34 13.65 13.14
CA LEU A 301 -1.98 14.85 12.59
C LEU A 301 -1.68 16.09 13.44
N ALA A 302 -1.80 15.99 14.78
CA ALA A 302 -1.47 17.09 15.68
C ALA A 302 -0.01 17.55 15.58
N SER A 303 0.89 16.66 15.17
CA SER A 303 2.30 16.98 14.94
C SER A 303 2.56 17.69 13.61
N ALA A 304 1.60 17.69 12.70
CA ALA A 304 1.69 18.24 11.36
C ALA A 304 1.09 19.66 11.25
N LEU A 305 0.32 20.04 12.28
CA LEU A 305 -0.22 21.39 12.48
C LEU A 305 0.80 22.28 13.19
#